data_f803666d0bef518125464de2374a7d63
#
_entry.id   f803666d0bef518125464de2374a7d63
#
_cell.length_a   1.000
_cell.length_b   1.000
_cell.length_c   1.000
_cell.angle_alpha   90.00
_cell.angle_beta   90.00
_cell.angle_gamma   90.00
#
_symmetry.space_group_name_H-M   'P 1'
#
loop_
_entity.id
_entity.type
_entity.pdbx_description
1 polymer ?
#
loop_
_entity_poly.entity_id
_entity_poly.type
_entity_poly.pdbx_seq_one_letter_code
_entity_poly.pdbx_strand_id
1 'polypeptide(L)'
;MRAVTWQGPRRVETQDVPDPSLAEDTDAIVQVSATAICGSDLHLYEVLAPYLTRGDILGHEAMGTVVEAGGAVTRVRPGDCVVIPFNIACGACWMCARGLQSQCEVTQVRAQGKGATLFGYTSLYGSVPGGQAEYVRVPHADYGLIPVPQGGPDERWLYLSDILPTAWQAARYADVTPGDTVAVVGLGPVGHLAARCALRQGAERVIGVDLVPERLQRAREAGIEVVGDTDDTPAAVLELTGGRGADRVIESVGMEAHGDPVVAGMLGVVSRLPKPVSVPLAENAAVDRLSAPPGRVRLGPPRWDGVDPGRVRRCGEPNQHDGTLRQAAHAAHGSGQRPPLERRTAADDRGGRRRLRHRAPRHPPAAP
;
A
#
# COMPACT_ATOMS: atom_id res chain seq x y z
N MET A 1 -0.69 5.50 28.34
CA MET A 1 0.41 5.06 27.45
C MET A 1 1.10 6.24 26.78
N ARG A 2 2.35 6.07 26.35
CA ARG A 2 3.03 7.08 25.53
C ARG A 2 2.71 6.85 24.06
N ALA A 3 2.48 7.93 23.31
CA ALA A 3 2.25 7.89 21.88
C ALA A 3 2.84 9.11 21.17
N VAL A 4 3.22 8.95 19.91
CA VAL A 4 3.61 10.05 19.03
C VAL A 4 2.34 10.69 18.48
N THR A 5 2.12 11.93 18.84
CA THR A 5 0.92 12.68 18.48
C THR A 5 1.25 13.87 17.58
N TRP A 6 0.39 14.11 16.60
CA TRP A 6 0.49 15.27 15.74
C TRP A 6 0.05 16.54 16.48
N GLN A 7 0.88 17.59 16.47
CA GLN A 7 0.65 18.83 17.21
C GLN A 7 0.48 20.06 16.31
N GLY A 8 0.65 19.87 15.01
CA GLY A 8 0.57 20.91 13.99
C GLY A 8 1.54 20.64 12.85
N PRO A 9 1.47 21.42 11.76
CA PRO A 9 2.40 21.29 10.64
C PRO A 9 3.86 21.29 11.12
N ARG A 10 4.61 20.26 10.73
CA ARG A 10 6.02 20.03 11.09
C ARG A 10 6.26 19.90 12.60
N ARG A 11 5.24 19.45 13.34
CA ARG A 11 5.36 19.28 14.80
C ARG A 11 4.66 17.99 15.25
N VAL A 12 5.44 17.08 15.78
CA VAL A 12 4.99 15.88 16.50
C VAL A 12 5.61 15.87 17.88
N GLU A 13 4.93 15.29 18.86
CA GLU A 13 5.40 15.19 20.24
C GLU A 13 5.02 13.81 20.80
N THR A 14 5.90 13.24 21.62
CA THR A 14 5.54 12.11 22.46
C THR A 14 4.75 12.63 23.65
N GLN A 15 3.53 12.14 23.82
CA GLN A 15 2.62 12.55 24.90
C GLN A 15 2.08 11.34 25.64
N ASP A 16 1.71 11.55 26.91
CA ASP A 16 0.89 10.61 27.65
C ASP A 16 -0.57 10.76 27.22
N VAL A 17 -1.14 9.66 26.74
CA VAL A 17 -2.53 9.56 26.27
C VAL A 17 -3.22 8.40 26.99
N PRO A 18 -4.55 8.36 27.05
CA PRO A 18 -5.28 7.21 27.59
C PRO A 18 -4.88 5.91 26.91
N ASP A 19 -4.84 4.82 27.66
CA ASP A 19 -4.66 3.49 27.07
C ASP A 19 -5.88 3.13 26.22
N PRO A 20 -5.70 2.41 25.11
CA PRO A 20 -6.82 1.94 24.31
C PRO A 20 -7.58 0.84 25.07
N SER A 21 -8.89 0.76 24.86
CA SER A 21 -9.75 -0.31 25.35
C SER A 21 -10.51 -0.94 24.19
N LEU A 22 -10.98 -2.19 24.38
CA LEU A 22 -11.90 -2.83 23.43
C LEU A 22 -13.18 -1.99 23.31
N ALA A 23 -13.59 -1.71 22.08
CA ALA A 23 -14.86 -1.02 21.81
C ALA A 23 -15.93 -2.03 21.32
N GLU A 24 -15.50 -3.09 20.65
CA GLU A 24 -16.35 -4.13 20.09
C GLU A 24 -15.76 -5.52 20.43
N ASP A 25 -16.61 -6.55 20.48
CA ASP A 25 -16.17 -7.92 20.71
C ASP A 25 -15.23 -8.46 19.61
N THR A 26 -15.15 -7.82 18.46
CA THR A 26 -14.27 -8.18 17.36
C THR A 26 -12.89 -7.51 17.40
N ASP A 27 -12.63 -6.68 18.41
CA ASP A 27 -11.39 -5.93 18.57
C ASP A 27 -10.31 -6.75 19.30
N ALA A 28 -9.07 -6.33 19.11
CA ALA A 28 -7.96 -6.74 19.96
C ALA A 28 -7.11 -5.53 20.35
N ILE A 29 -6.42 -5.64 21.51
CA ILE A 29 -5.37 -4.70 21.91
C ILE A 29 -4.01 -5.35 21.66
N VAL A 30 -3.14 -4.65 20.97
CA VAL A 30 -1.78 -5.10 20.70
C VAL A 30 -0.81 -4.18 21.42
N GLN A 31 0.08 -4.76 22.22
CA GLN A 31 1.26 -4.08 22.73
C GLN A 31 2.29 -4.01 21.61
N VAL A 32 2.61 -2.79 21.16
CA VAL A 32 3.51 -2.57 20.04
C VAL A 32 4.95 -2.86 20.47
N SER A 33 5.63 -3.73 19.73
CA SER A 33 7.05 -4.02 19.92
C SER A 33 7.93 -3.27 18.92
N ALA A 34 7.41 -3.03 17.71
CA ALA A 34 8.09 -2.26 16.67
C ALA A 34 7.08 -1.48 15.80
N THR A 35 7.51 -0.31 15.37
CA THR A 35 6.79 0.52 14.40
C THR A 35 7.78 1.16 13.44
N ALA A 36 7.38 1.38 12.19
CA ALA A 36 8.18 2.09 11.20
C ALA A 36 7.63 3.49 10.94
N ILE A 37 8.48 4.34 10.36
CA ILE A 37 8.10 5.64 9.81
C ILE A 37 8.13 5.50 8.29
N CYS A 38 6.96 5.65 7.67
CA CYS A 38 6.78 5.61 6.22
C CYS A 38 6.99 6.98 5.57
N GLY A 39 7.24 7.01 4.27
CA GLY A 39 7.21 8.26 3.49
C GLY A 39 5.87 9.00 3.60
N SER A 40 4.75 8.28 3.71
CA SER A 40 3.43 8.88 3.91
C SER A 40 3.27 9.58 5.27
N ASP A 41 4.01 9.20 6.32
CA ASP A 41 4.03 9.93 7.59
C ASP A 41 4.62 11.34 7.41
N LEU A 42 5.58 11.51 6.49
CA LEU A 42 6.13 12.83 6.15
C LEU A 42 5.09 13.71 5.46
N HIS A 43 4.20 13.12 4.66
CA HIS A 43 3.06 13.84 4.10
C HIS A 43 2.06 14.28 5.18
N LEU A 44 1.81 13.43 6.19
CA LEU A 44 0.99 13.81 7.35
C LEU A 44 1.64 14.94 8.16
N TYR A 45 2.96 14.88 8.29
CA TYR A 45 3.75 15.87 9.01
C TYR A 45 3.64 17.26 8.38
N GLU A 46 3.46 17.38 7.07
CA GLU A 46 3.48 18.64 6.34
C GLU A 46 2.24 18.88 5.46
N VAL A 47 2.10 18.15 4.38
CA VAL A 47 1.16 18.44 3.27
C VAL A 47 -0.28 18.15 3.65
N LEU A 48 -0.52 17.03 4.35
CA LEU A 48 -1.86 16.59 4.76
C LEU A 48 -2.31 17.15 6.11
N ALA A 49 -1.56 18.09 6.67
CA ALA A 49 -1.88 18.78 7.92
C ALA A 49 -3.34 19.30 8.02
N PRO A 50 -3.99 19.84 6.95
CA PRO A 50 -5.38 20.29 7.03
C PRO A 50 -6.37 19.20 7.46
N TYR A 51 -6.05 17.94 7.19
CA TYR A 51 -6.92 16.79 7.49
C TYR A 51 -6.59 16.10 8.82
N LEU A 52 -5.65 16.63 9.59
CA LEU A 52 -5.29 16.15 10.92
C LEU A 52 -5.84 17.05 12.04
N THR A 53 -5.98 16.46 13.21
CA THR A 53 -6.37 17.16 14.44
C THR A 53 -5.25 17.03 15.47
N ARG A 54 -5.02 18.10 16.21
CA ARG A 54 -4.04 18.07 17.29
C ARG A 54 -4.37 16.96 18.29
N GLY A 55 -3.40 16.10 18.55
CA GLY A 55 -3.55 14.92 19.38
C GLY A 55 -3.78 13.61 18.61
N ASP A 56 -3.97 13.66 17.26
CA ASP A 56 -4.05 12.44 16.46
C ASP A 56 -2.77 11.60 16.62
N ILE A 57 -2.92 10.32 16.95
CA ILE A 57 -1.81 9.37 17.11
C ILE A 57 -1.42 8.83 15.75
N LEU A 58 -0.16 9.00 15.37
CA LEU A 58 0.38 8.61 14.07
C LEU A 58 0.82 7.15 14.02
N GLY A 59 1.22 6.71 12.83
CA GLY A 59 1.82 5.39 12.57
C GLY A 59 0.84 4.36 12.03
N HIS A 60 1.15 3.84 10.86
CA HIS A 60 0.34 2.82 10.18
C HIS A 60 1.14 1.54 9.88
N GLU A 61 2.40 1.50 10.23
CA GLU A 61 3.26 0.32 10.12
C GLU A 61 3.67 -0.15 11.51
N ALA A 62 2.93 -1.12 12.08
CA ALA A 62 3.19 -1.61 13.41
C ALA A 62 3.11 -3.13 13.51
N MET A 63 3.77 -3.69 14.50
CA MET A 63 3.64 -5.07 14.93
C MET A 63 3.81 -5.16 16.44
N GLY A 64 3.42 -6.29 17.02
CA GLY A 64 3.53 -6.47 18.46
C GLY A 64 2.90 -7.78 18.95
N THR A 65 2.58 -7.80 20.23
CA THR A 65 1.96 -8.93 20.89
C THR A 65 0.52 -8.62 21.28
N VAL A 66 -0.42 -9.48 20.97
CA VAL A 66 -1.81 -9.37 21.44
C VAL A 66 -1.80 -9.47 22.95
N VAL A 67 -2.38 -8.48 23.65
CA VAL A 67 -2.51 -8.47 25.12
C VAL A 67 -3.95 -8.68 25.57
N GLU A 68 -4.92 -8.29 24.74
CA GLU A 68 -6.34 -8.46 25.01
C GLU A 68 -7.08 -8.75 23.71
N ALA A 69 -8.12 -9.58 23.75
CA ALA A 69 -8.96 -9.90 22.60
C ALA A 69 -10.43 -9.97 23.04
N GLY A 70 -11.30 -9.39 22.22
CA GLY A 70 -12.74 -9.42 22.44
C GLY A 70 -13.33 -10.82 22.29
N GLY A 71 -14.54 -11.02 22.81
CA GLY A 71 -15.16 -12.35 22.90
C GLY A 71 -15.48 -13.01 21.56
N ALA A 72 -15.54 -12.24 20.46
CA ALA A 72 -15.78 -12.75 19.12
C ALA A 72 -14.48 -13.00 18.32
N VAL A 73 -13.31 -12.68 18.88
CA VAL A 73 -12.02 -12.93 18.22
C VAL A 73 -11.64 -14.39 18.37
N THR A 74 -11.33 -15.06 17.25
CA THR A 74 -11.08 -16.51 17.21
C THR A 74 -9.74 -16.90 16.60
N ARG A 75 -9.12 -16.02 15.80
CA ARG A 75 -7.90 -16.33 15.02
C ARG A 75 -6.60 -15.94 15.72
N VAL A 76 -6.68 -15.09 16.71
CA VAL A 76 -5.57 -14.64 17.53
C VAL A 76 -5.98 -14.65 19.01
N ARG A 77 -4.99 -14.76 19.89
CA ARG A 77 -5.19 -14.78 21.35
C ARG A 77 -4.08 -13.99 22.05
N PRO A 78 -4.28 -13.59 23.29
CA PRO A 78 -3.21 -12.98 24.10
C PRO A 78 -1.94 -13.84 24.09
N GLY A 79 -0.79 -13.21 23.83
CA GLY A 79 0.51 -13.81 23.66
C GLY A 79 0.93 -14.05 22.20
N ASP A 80 0.03 -13.98 21.22
CA ASP A 80 0.38 -14.14 19.82
C ASP A 80 1.13 -12.91 19.30
N CYS A 81 2.23 -13.15 18.56
CA CYS A 81 2.95 -12.11 17.83
C CYS A 81 2.24 -11.84 16.49
N VAL A 82 1.98 -10.57 16.21
CA VAL A 82 1.16 -10.17 15.06
C VAL A 82 1.72 -8.94 14.36
N VAL A 83 1.55 -8.90 13.04
CA VAL A 83 1.72 -7.69 12.22
C VAL A 83 0.35 -7.04 12.01
N ILE A 84 0.31 -5.72 12.06
CA ILE A 84 -0.90 -4.92 11.89
C ILE A 84 -0.85 -4.27 10.50
N PRO A 85 -1.58 -4.78 9.49
CA PRO A 85 -1.72 -4.10 8.20
C PRO A 85 -2.33 -2.72 8.36
N PHE A 86 -1.83 -1.75 7.58
CA PHE A 86 -2.23 -0.34 7.71
C PHE A 86 -3.72 -0.08 7.48
N ASN A 87 -4.40 -0.90 6.69
CA ASN A 87 -5.82 -0.75 6.37
C ASN A 87 -6.72 -1.58 7.28
N ILE A 88 -7.83 -1.01 7.70
CA ILE A 88 -8.83 -1.66 8.54
C ILE A 88 -9.95 -2.20 7.66
N ALA A 89 -10.20 -3.51 7.71
CA ALA A 89 -11.22 -4.16 6.89
C ALA A 89 -11.96 -5.26 7.65
N CYS A 90 -13.27 -5.40 7.39
CA CYS A 90 -14.11 -6.36 8.12
C CYS A 90 -13.95 -7.82 7.65
N GLY A 91 -13.38 -8.06 6.47
CA GLY A 91 -13.19 -9.39 5.91
C GLY A 91 -14.42 -10.07 5.30
N ALA A 92 -15.62 -9.55 5.51
CA ALA A 92 -16.88 -10.23 5.18
C ALA A 92 -17.79 -9.48 4.18
N CYS A 93 -17.65 -8.16 4.02
CA CYS A 93 -18.48 -7.39 3.09
C CYS A 93 -18.22 -7.78 1.63
N TRP A 94 -19.07 -7.29 0.71
CA TRP A 94 -18.98 -7.60 -0.71
C TRP A 94 -17.60 -7.30 -1.31
N MET A 95 -17.00 -6.17 -0.94
CA MET A 95 -15.63 -5.80 -1.36
C MET A 95 -14.58 -6.74 -0.78
N CYS A 96 -14.62 -7.00 0.53
CA CYS A 96 -13.64 -7.89 1.19
C CYS A 96 -13.70 -9.32 0.65
N ALA A 97 -14.89 -9.86 0.39
CA ALA A 97 -15.10 -11.19 -0.18
C ALA A 97 -14.48 -11.33 -1.59
N ARG A 98 -14.23 -10.22 -2.29
CA ARG A 98 -13.57 -10.16 -3.61
C ARG A 98 -12.08 -9.84 -3.55
N GLY A 99 -11.53 -9.73 -2.35
CA GLY A 99 -10.14 -9.33 -2.15
C GLY A 99 -9.90 -7.84 -2.35
N LEU A 100 -10.95 -7.01 -2.30
CA LEU A 100 -10.91 -5.56 -2.44
C LEU A 100 -11.02 -4.89 -1.06
N GLN A 101 -10.24 -5.36 -0.08
CA GLN A 101 -10.30 -4.93 1.31
C GLN A 101 -9.98 -3.45 1.50
N SER A 102 -9.16 -2.85 0.63
CA SER A 102 -8.90 -1.40 0.62
C SER A 102 -10.15 -0.56 0.32
N GLN A 103 -11.23 -1.20 -0.14
CA GLN A 103 -12.55 -0.62 -0.39
C GLN A 103 -13.63 -1.20 0.53
N CYS A 104 -13.25 -1.63 1.75
CA CYS A 104 -14.18 -2.21 2.71
C CYS A 104 -15.39 -1.29 2.93
N GLU A 105 -16.60 -1.82 2.66
CA GLU A 105 -17.85 -1.04 2.76
C GLU A 105 -18.24 -0.73 4.21
N VAL A 106 -17.73 -1.51 5.17
CA VAL A 106 -18.02 -1.37 6.59
C VAL A 106 -17.18 -0.26 7.23
N THR A 107 -15.90 -0.17 6.85
CA THR A 107 -14.95 0.73 7.52
C THR A 107 -14.71 2.05 6.78
N GLN A 108 -15.11 2.17 5.52
CA GLN A 108 -14.90 3.40 4.76
C GLN A 108 -15.66 4.61 5.33
N VAL A 109 -15.04 5.78 5.27
CA VAL A 109 -15.72 7.06 5.55
C VAL A 109 -16.43 7.53 4.29
N ARG A 110 -17.68 7.08 4.10
CA ARG A 110 -18.46 7.28 2.86
C ARG A 110 -18.57 8.75 2.45
N ALA A 111 -18.71 9.65 3.41
CA ALA A 111 -18.81 11.09 3.15
C ALA A 111 -17.55 11.66 2.47
N GLN A 112 -16.42 11.00 2.60
CA GLN A 112 -15.14 11.42 2.01
C GLN A 112 -14.88 10.79 0.64
N GLY A 113 -15.66 9.78 0.23
CA GLY A 113 -15.47 9.08 -1.04
C GLY A 113 -14.11 8.38 -1.17
N LYS A 114 -13.48 8.05 -0.04
CA LYS A 114 -12.19 7.35 0.03
C LYS A 114 -12.39 5.86 0.29
N GLY A 115 -11.30 5.10 0.37
CA GLY A 115 -11.32 3.67 0.66
C GLY A 115 -11.56 3.33 2.13
N ALA A 116 -11.17 2.13 2.51
CA ALA A 116 -11.23 1.65 3.89
C ALA A 116 -10.49 2.58 4.85
N THR A 117 -10.91 2.59 6.10
CA THR A 117 -10.25 3.32 7.20
C THR A 117 -8.79 2.86 7.36
N LEU A 118 -7.92 3.79 7.72
CA LEU A 118 -6.49 3.56 7.94
C LEU A 118 -6.09 3.87 9.38
N PHE A 119 -5.11 3.14 9.90
CA PHE A 119 -4.47 3.48 11.19
C PHE A 119 -3.58 4.72 11.04
N GLY A 120 -3.54 5.56 12.06
CA GLY A 120 -2.60 6.68 12.17
C GLY A 120 -2.62 7.64 10.98
N TYR A 121 -3.80 7.81 10.36
CA TYR A 121 -3.95 8.60 9.15
C TYR A 121 -5.00 9.71 9.33
N THR A 122 -5.33 10.44 8.27
CA THR A 122 -6.17 11.63 8.28
C THR A 122 -7.65 11.35 8.52
N SER A 123 -8.43 12.41 8.76
CA SER A 123 -9.90 12.36 8.83
C SER A 123 -10.57 11.88 7.54
N LEU A 124 -9.89 11.98 6.40
CA LEU A 124 -10.35 11.40 5.14
C LEU A 124 -10.50 9.87 5.22
N TYR A 125 -9.74 9.24 6.13
CA TYR A 125 -9.71 7.80 6.36
C TYR A 125 -10.10 7.41 7.79
N GLY A 126 -10.81 8.29 8.51
CA GLY A 126 -11.46 7.95 9.77
C GLY A 126 -10.71 8.35 11.05
N SER A 127 -9.52 8.96 10.97
CA SER A 127 -8.71 9.37 12.13
C SER A 127 -8.57 8.29 13.21
N VAL A 128 -8.38 7.03 12.82
CA VAL A 128 -8.17 5.94 13.78
C VAL A 128 -6.77 6.06 14.37
N PRO A 129 -6.61 5.97 15.71
CA PRO A 129 -5.30 6.02 16.35
C PRO A 129 -4.32 5.00 15.77
N GLY A 130 -3.08 5.44 15.55
CA GLY A 130 -2.04 4.65 14.92
C GLY A 130 -1.16 3.86 15.90
N GLY A 131 -0.18 3.16 15.32
CA GLY A 131 0.72 2.26 16.04
C GLY A 131 2.06 2.89 16.43
N GLN A 132 2.28 4.21 16.26
CA GLN A 132 3.41 4.90 16.89
C GLN A 132 3.07 5.21 18.37
N ALA A 133 2.70 4.17 19.11
CA ALA A 133 2.25 4.18 20.49
C ALA A 133 2.64 2.88 21.20
N GLU A 134 2.58 2.83 22.51
CA GLU A 134 2.88 1.61 23.28
C GLU A 134 1.82 0.52 23.09
N TYR A 135 0.57 0.92 22.84
CA TYR A 135 -0.56 0.01 22.56
C TYR A 135 -1.42 0.55 21.42
N VAL A 136 -2.06 -0.34 20.69
CA VAL A 136 -3.01 0.00 19.64
C VAL A 136 -4.23 -0.93 19.70
N ARG A 137 -5.44 -0.35 19.57
CA ARG A 137 -6.67 -1.11 19.37
C ARG A 137 -6.82 -1.44 17.90
N VAL A 138 -7.00 -2.73 17.59
CA VAL A 138 -7.19 -3.22 16.23
C VAL A 138 -8.63 -3.67 16.04
N PRO A 139 -9.46 -2.93 15.30
CA PRO A 139 -10.81 -3.35 14.93
C PRO A 139 -10.77 -4.55 13.98
N HIS A 140 -11.81 -5.41 14.06
CA HIS A 140 -11.92 -6.60 13.21
C HIS A 140 -10.67 -7.49 13.24
N ALA A 141 -10.17 -7.78 14.43
CA ALA A 141 -8.87 -8.41 14.70
C ALA A 141 -8.66 -9.73 13.94
N ASP A 142 -9.70 -10.56 13.80
CA ASP A 142 -9.62 -11.82 13.04
C ASP A 142 -9.28 -11.62 11.57
N TYR A 143 -9.62 -10.48 11.00
CA TYR A 143 -9.24 -10.15 9.65
C TYR A 143 -8.01 -9.22 9.59
N GLY A 144 -7.90 -8.27 10.49
CA GLY A 144 -6.88 -7.23 10.51
C GLY A 144 -5.49 -7.77 10.86
N LEU A 145 -5.39 -8.67 11.84
CA LEU A 145 -4.10 -9.14 12.34
C LEU A 145 -3.54 -10.29 11.51
N ILE A 146 -2.22 -10.28 11.31
CA ILE A 146 -1.47 -11.35 10.63
C ILE A 146 -0.56 -11.99 11.67
N PRO A 147 -0.88 -13.20 12.18
CA PRO A 147 0.02 -13.92 13.09
C PRO A 147 1.34 -14.23 12.40
N VAL A 148 2.44 -14.05 13.13
CA VAL A 148 3.80 -14.37 12.67
C VAL A 148 4.50 -15.26 13.69
N PRO A 149 5.49 -16.07 13.26
CA PRO A 149 6.27 -16.86 14.18
C PRO A 149 6.94 -16.02 15.27
N GLN A 150 6.89 -16.50 16.50
CA GLN A 150 7.60 -15.89 17.61
C GLN A 150 9.11 -16.10 17.48
N GLY A 151 9.87 -15.12 17.93
CA GLY A 151 11.33 -15.16 17.94
C GLY A 151 11.97 -14.63 16.66
N GLY A 152 13.18 -14.13 16.81
CA GLY A 152 13.90 -13.38 15.79
C GLY A 152 13.62 -11.87 15.88
N PRO A 153 14.30 -11.08 15.07
CA PRO A 153 14.13 -9.62 15.06
C PRO A 153 12.78 -9.23 14.43
N ASP A 154 12.10 -8.27 15.04
CA ASP A 154 10.80 -7.77 14.60
C ASP A 154 10.85 -7.19 13.18
N GLU A 155 11.97 -6.60 12.79
CA GLU A 155 12.19 -6.02 11.45
C GLU A 155 12.00 -7.05 10.34
N ARG A 156 12.13 -8.33 10.64
CA ARG A 156 11.87 -9.40 9.67
C ARG A 156 10.41 -9.42 9.21
N TRP A 157 9.48 -9.04 10.09
CA TRP A 157 8.06 -9.13 9.84
C TRP A 157 7.37 -7.78 9.68
N LEU A 158 7.92 -6.73 10.29
CA LEU A 158 7.33 -5.39 10.33
C LEU A 158 6.91 -4.88 8.95
N TYR A 159 7.75 -5.10 7.94
CA TYR A 159 7.48 -4.63 6.57
C TYR A 159 6.27 -5.29 5.89
N LEU A 160 5.71 -6.36 6.47
CA LEU A 160 4.45 -6.94 6.03
C LEU A 160 3.24 -6.06 6.37
N SER A 161 3.42 -5.06 7.23
CA SER A 161 2.36 -4.11 7.59
C SER A 161 1.95 -3.22 6.42
N ASP A 162 2.91 -2.76 5.59
CA ASP A 162 2.68 -1.87 4.44
C ASP A 162 3.67 -2.08 3.30
N ILE A 163 4.95 -1.67 3.47
CA ILE A 163 5.85 -1.42 2.35
C ILE A 163 6.19 -2.65 1.51
N LEU A 164 6.22 -3.84 2.08
CA LEU A 164 6.45 -5.06 1.30
C LEU A 164 5.22 -5.47 0.47
N PRO A 165 3.98 -5.53 1.01
CA PRO A 165 2.78 -5.69 0.19
C PRO A 165 2.62 -4.63 -0.89
N THR A 166 2.89 -3.36 -0.57
CA THR A 166 2.85 -2.24 -1.51
C THR A 166 3.84 -2.44 -2.67
N ALA A 167 5.08 -2.83 -2.36
CA ALA A 167 6.11 -3.12 -3.36
C ALA A 167 5.75 -4.34 -4.23
N TRP A 168 5.24 -5.40 -3.61
CA TRP A 168 4.76 -6.59 -4.33
C TRP A 168 3.64 -6.25 -5.30
N GLN A 169 2.69 -5.45 -4.84
CA GLN A 169 1.57 -4.98 -5.63
C GLN A 169 2.01 -4.11 -6.80
N ALA A 170 2.96 -3.20 -6.59
CA ALA A 170 3.52 -2.37 -7.65
C ALA A 170 4.09 -3.21 -8.80
N ALA A 171 4.85 -4.26 -8.49
CA ALA A 171 5.37 -5.18 -9.49
C ALA A 171 4.25 -5.98 -10.18
N ARG A 172 3.19 -6.37 -9.43
CA ARG A 172 1.99 -7.02 -10.01
C ARG A 172 1.23 -6.10 -10.95
N TYR A 173 1.09 -4.82 -10.61
CA TYR A 173 0.42 -3.83 -11.46
C TYR A 173 1.22 -3.48 -12.71
N ALA A 174 2.54 -3.47 -12.59
CA ALA A 174 3.41 -3.33 -13.74
C ALA A 174 3.30 -4.52 -14.71
N ASP A 175 2.58 -5.60 -14.32
CA ASP A 175 2.41 -6.82 -15.10
C ASP A 175 3.76 -7.42 -15.52
N VAL A 176 4.68 -7.49 -14.56
CA VAL A 176 6.02 -8.04 -14.77
C VAL A 176 5.93 -9.49 -15.21
N THR A 177 6.60 -9.81 -16.31
CA THR A 177 6.64 -11.16 -16.88
C THR A 177 8.07 -11.65 -17.05
N PRO A 178 8.30 -12.98 -17.18
CA PRO A 178 9.63 -13.53 -17.43
C PRO A 178 10.29 -12.91 -18.67
N GLY A 179 11.54 -12.48 -18.51
CA GLY A 179 12.33 -11.85 -19.57
C GLY A 179 12.20 -10.33 -19.65
N ASP A 180 11.31 -9.70 -18.84
CA ASP A 180 11.18 -8.23 -18.81
C ASP A 180 12.41 -7.56 -18.18
N THR A 181 12.79 -6.43 -18.74
CA THR A 181 13.65 -5.42 -18.08
C THR A 181 12.75 -4.40 -17.40
N VAL A 182 12.89 -4.25 -16.09
CA VAL A 182 12.07 -3.34 -15.27
C VAL A 182 12.89 -2.15 -14.79
N ALA A 183 12.45 -0.93 -15.06
CA ALA A 183 13.01 0.26 -14.45
C ALA A 183 12.24 0.61 -13.17
N VAL A 184 12.95 0.85 -12.07
CA VAL A 184 12.38 1.30 -10.79
C VAL A 184 12.92 2.69 -10.48
N VAL A 185 12.04 3.70 -10.49
CA VAL A 185 12.40 5.09 -10.21
C VAL A 185 12.12 5.41 -8.75
N GLY A 186 13.15 5.83 -8.02
CA GLY A 186 13.13 5.97 -6.57
C GLY A 186 13.51 4.65 -5.88
N LEU A 187 14.64 4.63 -5.18
CA LEU A 187 15.16 3.47 -4.44
C LEU A 187 15.09 3.68 -2.92
N GLY A 188 14.08 4.41 -2.47
CA GLY A 188 13.68 4.41 -1.07
C GLY A 188 13.23 3.02 -0.61
N PRO A 189 12.75 2.83 0.63
CA PRO A 189 12.37 1.50 1.14
C PRO A 189 11.40 0.75 0.22
N VAL A 190 10.35 1.42 -0.28
CA VAL A 190 9.37 0.81 -1.19
C VAL A 190 10.00 0.45 -2.53
N GLY A 191 10.75 1.37 -3.16
CA GLY A 191 11.35 1.11 -4.48
C GLY A 191 12.42 0.02 -4.44
N HIS A 192 13.23 -0.02 -3.37
CA HIS A 192 14.19 -1.11 -3.17
C HIS A 192 13.49 -2.48 -3.05
N LEU A 193 12.39 -2.54 -2.29
CA LEU A 193 11.58 -3.76 -2.21
C LEU A 193 10.87 -4.07 -3.53
N ALA A 194 10.36 -3.06 -4.26
CA ALA A 194 9.70 -3.25 -5.55
C ALA A 194 10.67 -3.83 -6.60
N ALA A 195 11.92 -3.38 -6.62
CA ALA A 195 12.96 -3.93 -7.45
C ALA A 195 13.20 -5.43 -7.17
N ARG A 196 13.30 -5.81 -5.90
CA ARG A 196 13.42 -7.22 -5.49
C ARG A 196 12.16 -8.04 -5.78
N CYS A 197 10.98 -7.45 -5.61
CA CYS A 197 9.71 -8.07 -5.96
C CYS A 197 9.58 -8.31 -7.46
N ALA A 198 10.04 -7.38 -8.30
CA ALA A 198 10.07 -7.53 -9.75
C ALA A 198 10.95 -8.73 -10.17
N LEU A 199 12.17 -8.82 -9.64
CA LEU A 199 13.04 -10.00 -9.85
C LEU A 199 12.36 -11.31 -9.41
N ARG A 200 11.70 -11.29 -8.23
CA ARG A 200 10.99 -12.47 -7.71
C ARG A 200 9.78 -12.87 -8.55
N GLN A 201 9.16 -11.91 -9.26
CA GLN A 201 8.03 -12.15 -10.17
C GLN A 201 8.47 -12.54 -11.59
N GLY A 202 9.78 -12.56 -11.86
CA GLY A 202 10.34 -13.10 -13.10
C GLY A 202 11.02 -12.10 -14.00
N ALA A 203 11.19 -10.83 -13.58
CA ALA A 203 12.01 -9.88 -14.34
C ALA A 203 13.41 -10.47 -14.55
N GLU A 204 13.92 -10.41 -15.77
CA GLU A 204 15.30 -10.83 -16.09
C GLU A 204 16.32 -9.82 -15.58
N ARG A 205 15.96 -8.52 -15.67
CA ARG A 205 16.79 -7.40 -15.24
C ARG A 205 15.97 -6.36 -14.51
N VAL A 206 16.59 -5.71 -13.52
CA VAL A 206 16.01 -4.52 -12.88
C VAL A 206 17.05 -3.41 -12.88
N ILE A 207 16.65 -2.24 -13.37
CA ILE A 207 17.47 -1.02 -13.39
C ILE A 207 16.84 -0.04 -12.39
N GLY A 208 17.52 0.20 -11.29
CA GLY A 208 17.11 1.16 -10.27
C GLY A 208 17.65 2.56 -10.56
N VAL A 209 16.81 3.57 -10.41
CA VAL A 209 17.15 4.98 -10.61
C VAL A 209 16.92 5.75 -9.32
N ASP A 210 17.91 6.48 -8.82
CA ASP A 210 17.79 7.35 -7.64
C ASP A 210 18.79 8.50 -7.70
N LEU A 211 18.56 9.55 -6.91
CA LEU A 211 19.48 10.69 -6.71
C LEU A 211 20.47 10.43 -5.58
N VAL A 212 20.15 9.55 -4.64
CA VAL A 212 20.86 9.35 -3.37
C VAL A 212 21.92 8.28 -3.50
N PRO A 213 23.23 8.61 -3.38
CA PRO A 213 24.32 7.64 -3.59
C PRO A 213 24.24 6.41 -2.68
N GLU A 214 23.81 6.57 -1.43
CA GLU A 214 23.70 5.49 -0.46
C GLU A 214 22.59 4.50 -0.83
N ARG A 215 21.49 4.98 -1.43
CA ARG A 215 20.40 4.14 -1.94
C ARG A 215 20.86 3.35 -3.17
N LEU A 216 21.58 4.01 -4.09
CA LEU A 216 22.20 3.37 -5.25
C LEU A 216 23.17 2.27 -4.82
N GLN A 217 24.02 2.56 -3.83
CA GLN A 217 25.00 1.59 -3.32
C GLN A 217 24.29 0.36 -2.71
N ARG A 218 23.27 0.57 -1.87
CA ARG A 218 22.49 -0.52 -1.28
C ARG A 218 21.80 -1.38 -2.34
N ALA A 219 21.31 -0.76 -3.42
CA ALA A 219 20.68 -1.48 -4.52
C ALA A 219 21.69 -2.33 -5.29
N ARG A 220 22.93 -1.82 -5.54
CA ARG A 220 24.02 -2.61 -6.14
C ARG A 220 24.37 -3.83 -5.30
N GLU A 221 24.46 -3.66 -3.99
CA GLU A 221 24.73 -4.76 -3.04
C GLU A 221 23.64 -5.84 -3.07
N ALA A 222 22.41 -5.46 -3.43
CA ALA A 222 21.29 -6.37 -3.64
C ALA A 222 21.23 -6.98 -5.06
N GLY A 223 22.23 -6.71 -5.93
CA GLY A 223 22.30 -7.24 -7.29
C GLY A 223 21.43 -6.49 -8.30
N ILE A 224 21.00 -5.26 -7.99
CA ILE A 224 20.22 -4.40 -8.88
C ILE A 224 21.18 -3.50 -9.67
N GLU A 225 21.03 -3.44 -10.98
CA GLU A 225 21.72 -2.45 -11.81
C GLU A 225 21.22 -1.06 -11.46
N VAL A 226 22.09 -0.04 -11.41
CA VAL A 226 21.67 1.28 -10.99
C VAL A 226 22.19 2.40 -11.88
N VAL A 227 21.37 3.42 -12.02
CA VAL A 227 21.67 4.67 -12.74
C VAL A 227 21.39 5.83 -11.78
N GLY A 228 22.31 6.82 -11.71
CA GLY A 228 22.04 8.07 -11.01
C GLY A 228 20.99 8.88 -11.77
N ASP A 229 20.05 9.47 -11.07
CA ASP A 229 19.00 10.31 -11.71
C ASP A 229 19.61 11.67 -12.09
N THR A 230 19.73 11.88 -13.40
CA THR A 230 20.26 13.09 -14.05
C THR A 230 19.45 13.36 -15.32
N ASP A 231 19.71 14.46 -15.99
CA ASP A 231 19.07 14.75 -17.29
C ASP A 231 19.39 13.70 -18.36
N ASP A 232 20.49 12.95 -18.19
CA ASP A 232 20.93 11.88 -19.09
C ASP A 232 20.38 10.49 -18.68
N THR A 233 19.60 10.38 -17.63
CA THR A 233 19.05 9.10 -17.14
C THR A 233 18.32 8.30 -18.23
N PRO A 234 17.49 8.91 -19.09
CA PRO A 234 16.86 8.20 -20.21
C PRO A 234 17.86 7.59 -21.18
N ALA A 235 18.92 8.32 -21.51
CA ALA A 235 19.98 7.83 -22.41
C ALA A 235 20.76 6.68 -21.79
N ALA A 236 21.09 6.76 -20.49
CA ALA A 236 21.77 5.70 -19.77
C ALA A 236 20.92 4.40 -19.69
N VAL A 237 19.62 4.49 -19.44
CA VAL A 237 18.72 3.34 -19.47
C VAL A 237 18.63 2.72 -20.87
N LEU A 238 18.60 3.54 -21.91
CA LEU A 238 18.62 3.07 -23.30
C LEU A 238 19.91 2.35 -23.64
N GLU A 239 21.07 2.91 -23.26
CA GLU A 239 22.36 2.28 -23.46
C GLU A 239 22.43 0.90 -22.79
N LEU A 240 22.05 0.81 -21.52
CA LEU A 240 21.99 -0.45 -20.78
C LEU A 240 21.09 -1.50 -21.42
N THR A 241 20.07 -1.08 -22.16
CA THR A 241 19.08 -1.96 -22.78
C THR A 241 19.29 -2.12 -24.30
N GLY A 242 20.45 -1.71 -24.84
CA GLY A 242 20.75 -1.80 -26.27
C GLY A 242 19.82 -0.98 -27.13
N GLY A 243 19.36 0.17 -26.65
CA GLY A 243 18.45 1.11 -27.35
C GLY A 243 16.97 0.75 -27.26
N ARG A 244 16.60 -0.34 -26.59
CA ARG A 244 15.20 -0.79 -26.48
C ARG A 244 14.40 -0.08 -25.40
N GLY A 245 15.05 0.32 -24.31
CA GLY A 245 14.41 0.83 -23.09
C GLY A 245 13.90 -0.29 -22.16
N ALA A 246 13.32 0.09 -21.04
CA ALA A 246 12.71 -0.85 -20.11
C ALA A 246 11.33 -1.30 -20.60
N ASP A 247 10.98 -2.59 -20.38
CA ASP A 247 9.67 -3.15 -20.74
C ASP A 247 8.58 -2.69 -19.77
N ARG A 248 8.95 -2.44 -18.50
CA ARG A 248 8.07 -2.00 -17.41
C ARG A 248 8.72 -0.90 -16.61
N VAL A 249 7.90 0.00 -16.04
CA VAL A 249 8.37 1.04 -15.14
C VAL A 249 7.55 1.03 -13.86
N ILE A 250 8.24 1.07 -12.73
CA ILE A 250 7.65 1.26 -11.40
C ILE A 250 8.17 2.58 -10.85
N GLU A 251 7.27 3.53 -10.57
CA GLU A 251 7.60 4.81 -9.98
C GLU A 251 7.32 4.75 -8.47
N SER A 252 8.33 5.04 -7.65
CA SER A 252 8.31 4.94 -6.18
C SER A 252 8.82 6.21 -5.48
N VAL A 253 8.87 7.35 -6.20
CA VAL A 253 9.32 8.63 -5.63
C VAL A 253 8.22 9.26 -4.80
N GLY A 254 6.96 9.11 -5.22
CA GLY A 254 5.80 9.68 -4.54
C GLY A 254 5.73 11.20 -4.63
N MET A 255 5.07 11.82 -3.64
CA MET A 255 4.85 13.27 -3.58
C MET A 255 6.10 14.06 -3.22
N GLU A 256 7.18 13.41 -2.82
CA GLU A 256 8.46 14.01 -2.45
C GLU A 256 9.36 14.30 -3.66
N ALA A 257 8.86 14.07 -4.88
CA ALA A 257 9.60 14.43 -6.09
C ALA A 257 10.03 15.90 -6.02
N HIS A 258 11.31 16.13 -5.87
CA HIS A 258 11.94 17.45 -5.81
C HIS A 258 11.79 18.14 -7.18
N GLY A 259 10.67 18.86 -7.40
CA GLY A 259 10.41 19.32 -8.75
C GLY A 259 9.87 20.72 -8.93
N ASP A 260 9.14 21.26 -8.00
CA ASP A 260 8.63 22.61 -8.16
C ASP A 260 8.62 23.36 -6.82
N PRO A 261 9.60 24.29 -6.60
CA PRO A 261 9.63 25.15 -5.42
C PRO A 261 8.36 25.97 -5.23
N VAL A 262 7.64 26.25 -6.32
CA VAL A 262 6.38 27.01 -6.28
C VAL A 262 5.27 26.18 -5.70
N VAL A 263 5.14 24.91 -6.14
CA VAL A 263 4.15 23.96 -5.58
C VAL A 263 4.44 23.68 -4.11
N ALA A 264 5.69 23.43 -3.74
CA ALA A 264 6.11 23.24 -2.35
C ALA A 264 5.82 24.48 -1.50
N GLY A 265 6.07 25.68 -2.02
CA GLY A 265 5.75 26.95 -1.38
C GLY A 265 4.25 27.16 -1.17
N MET A 266 3.43 26.89 -2.20
CA MET A 266 1.97 26.98 -2.10
C MET A 266 1.39 26.00 -1.07
N LEU A 267 1.85 24.75 -1.06
CA LEU A 267 1.43 23.75 -0.08
C LEU A 267 1.80 24.17 1.35
N GLY A 268 3.01 24.72 1.55
CA GLY A 268 3.45 25.25 2.84
C GLY A 268 2.60 26.42 3.33
N VAL A 269 2.03 27.23 2.45
CA VAL A 269 1.08 28.29 2.81
C VAL A 269 -0.28 27.72 3.14
N VAL A 270 -0.83 26.84 2.31
CA VAL A 270 -2.15 26.23 2.51
C VAL A 270 -2.21 25.46 3.84
N SER A 271 -1.16 24.72 4.19
CA SER A 271 -1.09 23.94 5.43
C SER A 271 -1.13 24.80 6.72
N ARG A 272 -0.83 26.09 6.63
CA ARG A 272 -0.85 27.04 7.77
C ARG A 272 -2.16 27.80 7.93
N LEU A 273 -3.07 27.69 6.95
CA LEU A 273 -4.37 28.38 7.00
C LEU A 273 -5.34 27.62 7.93
N PRO A 274 -6.33 28.34 8.54
CA PRO A 274 -7.40 27.69 9.31
C PRO A 274 -8.16 26.65 8.48
N LYS A 275 -8.58 25.54 9.10
CA LYS A 275 -9.27 24.41 8.42
C LYS A 275 -10.42 24.81 7.47
N PRO A 276 -11.30 25.78 7.82
CA PRO A 276 -12.37 26.18 6.91
C PRO A 276 -11.88 26.74 5.56
N VAL A 277 -10.63 27.20 5.51
CA VAL A 277 -10.01 27.75 4.29
C VAL A 277 -9.05 26.75 3.66
N SER A 278 -8.24 26.08 4.48
CA SER A 278 -7.22 25.16 3.97
C SER A 278 -7.80 23.90 3.34
N VAL A 279 -8.87 23.34 3.90
CA VAL A 279 -9.49 22.12 3.36
C VAL A 279 -10.07 22.35 1.96
N PRO A 280 -10.95 23.34 1.71
CA PRO A 280 -11.42 23.60 0.35
C PRO A 280 -10.33 23.96 -0.64
N LEU A 281 -9.27 24.68 -0.20
CA LEU A 281 -8.13 24.98 -1.08
C LEU A 281 -7.33 23.73 -1.42
N ALA A 282 -7.09 22.84 -0.46
CA ALA A 282 -6.39 21.58 -0.69
C ALA A 282 -7.18 20.64 -1.63
N GLU A 283 -8.49 20.56 -1.45
CA GLU A 283 -9.38 19.78 -2.32
C GLU A 283 -9.40 20.33 -3.75
N ASN A 284 -9.52 21.65 -3.92
CA ASN A 284 -9.52 22.29 -5.24
C ASN A 284 -8.15 22.24 -5.93
N ALA A 285 -7.05 22.27 -5.16
CA ALA A 285 -5.71 22.10 -5.69
C ALA A 285 -5.37 20.63 -6.01
N ALA A 286 -6.29 19.70 -5.75
CA ALA A 286 -6.10 18.27 -5.90
C ALA A 286 -4.82 17.77 -5.21
N VAL A 287 -4.53 18.28 -4.02
CA VAL A 287 -3.34 17.95 -3.22
C VAL A 287 -3.28 16.46 -2.92
N ASP A 288 -4.43 15.79 -2.86
CA ASP A 288 -4.57 14.35 -2.78
C ASP A 288 -4.17 13.60 -4.08
N ARG A 289 -3.94 14.35 -5.18
CA ARG A 289 -3.55 13.83 -6.51
C ARG A 289 -2.21 14.38 -6.98
N LEU A 290 -1.50 15.15 -6.16
CA LEU A 290 -0.18 15.69 -6.50
C LEU A 290 0.85 14.55 -6.56
N SER A 291 0.73 13.82 -7.61
CA SER A 291 1.77 12.99 -8.19
C SER A 291 2.79 13.88 -8.89
N ALA A 292 4.03 13.40 -9.00
CA ALA A 292 5.09 14.10 -9.74
C ALA A 292 4.57 14.67 -11.08
N PRO A 293 4.91 15.91 -11.43
CA PRO A 293 4.43 16.52 -12.65
C PRO A 293 4.78 15.65 -13.88
N PRO A 294 3.88 15.51 -14.86
CA PRO A 294 4.08 14.63 -16.01
C PRO A 294 5.30 14.98 -16.88
N GLY A 295 6.00 16.05 -16.57
CA GLY A 295 7.14 16.56 -17.35
C GLY A 295 8.50 15.93 -17.06
N ARG A 296 8.70 15.18 -15.97
CA ARG A 296 9.99 14.57 -15.63
C ARG A 296 10.13 13.07 -15.89
N VAL A 297 9.05 12.37 -16.20
CA VAL A 297 9.11 10.97 -16.62
C VAL A 297 9.24 10.89 -18.16
N ARG A 298 10.21 11.58 -18.73
CA ARG A 298 10.66 11.29 -20.09
C ARG A 298 11.81 10.28 -20.04
N LEU A 299 11.53 9.10 -19.53
CA LEU A 299 12.47 7.98 -19.55
C LEU A 299 12.32 7.16 -20.83
N GLY A 300 12.55 7.77 -21.99
CA GLY A 300 12.57 7.01 -23.22
C GLY A 300 12.53 7.84 -24.51
N PRO A 301 12.99 7.26 -25.63
CA PRO A 301 12.90 7.87 -26.93
C PRO A 301 11.45 8.00 -27.39
N PRO A 302 11.15 8.66 -28.54
CA PRO A 302 9.81 8.90 -29.09
C PRO A 302 8.90 7.66 -29.24
N ARG A 303 9.41 6.45 -28.98
CA ARG A 303 8.64 5.20 -28.96
C ARG A 303 7.80 4.99 -27.69
N TRP A 304 8.00 5.77 -26.66
CA TRP A 304 7.16 5.76 -25.46
C TRP A 304 5.80 6.43 -25.69
N ASP A 305 5.64 7.18 -26.79
CA ASP A 305 4.33 7.64 -27.28
C ASP A 305 3.40 6.48 -27.70
N GLY A 306 3.93 5.26 -27.82
CA GLY A 306 3.19 4.04 -28.09
C GLY A 306 3.07 3.09 -26.89
N VAL A 307 3.67 3.39 -25.73
CA VAL A 307 3.43 2.63 -24.49
C VAL A 307 2.14 3.14 -23.88
N ASP A 308 1.15 2.27 -23.81
CA ASP A 308 -0.11 2.50 -23.11
C ASP A 308 0.19 3.20 -21.75
N PRO A 309 -0.33 4.43 -21.50
CA PRO A 309 -0.17 5.10 -20.21
C PRO A 309 -0.59 4.23 -19.02
N GLY A 310 -1.40 3.18 -19.26
CA GLY A 310 -1.72 2.15 -18.29
C GLY A 310 -0.56 1.25 -17.86
N ARG A 311 0.62 1.31 -18.49
CA ARG A 311 1.81 0.50 -18.13
C ARG A 311 2.79 1.19 -17.16
N VAL A 312 2.67 2.50 -16.99
CA VAL A 312 3.40 3.24 -15.95
C VAL A 312 2.59 3.15 -14.66
N ARG A 313 3.11 2.52 -13.63
CA ARG A 313 2.41 2.34 -12.35
C ARG A 313 3.18 3.01 -11.22
N ARG A 314 2.45 3.71 -10.36
CA ARG A 314 2.98 4.41 -9.18
C ARG A 314 2.74 3.59 -7.94
N CYS A 315 3.74 3.48 -7.08
CA CYS A 315 3.59 2.95 -5.75
C CYS A 315 2.90 4.00 -4.85
N GLY A 316 1.85 3.60 -4.13
CA GLY A 316 1.22 4.45 -3.11
C GLY A 316 0.00 5.24 -3.54
N GLU A 317 -0.46 5.18 -4.80
CA GLU A 317 -1.80 5.67 -5.12
C GLU A 317 -2.85 4.66 -4.61
N PRO A 318 -3.79 5.07 -3.74
CA PRO A 318 -4.92 4.23 -3.39
C PRO A 318 -5.80 4.07 -4.63
N ASN A 319 -5.55 3.01 -5.39
CA ASN A 319 -6.37 2.71 -6.56
C ASN A 319 -7.70 2.14 -6.14
N GLN A 320 -8.79 2.63 -6.73
CA GLN A 320 -10.18 2.28 -6.40
C GLN A 320 -10.53 0.79 -6.61
N HIS A 321 -9.58 -0.09 -6.97
CA HIS A 321 -9.86 -1.46 -7.39
C HIS A 321 -8.96 -2.54 -6.77
N ASP A 322 -8.46 -2.35 -5.52
CA ASP A 322 -7.36 -3.21 -5.09
C ASP A 322 -7.59 -4.17 -3.92
N GLY A 323 -7.56 -5.45 -4.27
CA GLY A 323 -7.62 -6.58 -3.35
C GLY A 323 -6.29 -7.27 -3.01
N THR A 324 -5.16 -6.74 -3.44
CA THR A 324 -3.89 -7.48 -3.50
C THR A 324 -3.05 -7.48 -2.21
N LEU A 325 -3.29 -6.57 -1.26
CA LEU A 325 -2.50 -6.50 -0.02
C LEU A 325 -2.48 -7.83 0.76
N ARG A 326 -3.64 -8.50 0.88
CA ARG A 326 -3.69 -9.83 1.51
C ARG A 326 -3.11 -10.94 0.66
N GLN A 327 -3.17 -10.84 -0.66
CA GLN A 327 -2.56 -11.86 -1.53
C GLN A 327 -1.04 -11.85 -1.41
N ALA A 328 -0.43 -10.67 -1.26
CA ALA A 328 0.99 -10.55 -1.01
C ALA A 328 1.40 -11.13 0.36
N ALA A 329 0.63 -10.87 1.41
CA ALA A 329 0.86 -11.47 2.72
C ALA A 329 0.68 -13.00 2.71
N HIS A 330 -0.34 -13.53 2.01
CA HIS A 330 -0.53 -14.97 1.84
C HIS A 330 0.57 -15.64 0.99
N ALA A 331 1.06 -14.97 -0.06
CA ALA A 331 2.19 -15.48 -0.85
C ALA A 331 3.48 -15.55 -0.04
N ALA A 332 3.70 -14.60 0.87
CA ALA A 332 4.84 -14.61 1.80
C ALA A 332 4.77 -15.76 2.80
N HIS A 333 3.59 -16.29 3.11
CA HIS A 333 3.38 -17.42 4.03
C HIS A 333 3.34 -18.80 3.36
N GLY A 334 3.46 -18.88 2.04
CA GLY A 334 3.60 -20.17 1.33
C GLY A 334 2.36 -21.09 1.42
N SER A 335 1.17 -20.58 1.73
CA SER A 335 -0.04 -21.38 1.86
C SER A 335 -1.02 -21.14 0.70
N GLY A 336 -1.24 -22.20 -0.11
CA GLY A 336 -2.48 -22.41 -0.83
C GLY A 336 -2.44 -22.19 -2.32
N GLN A 337 -2.41 -23.29 -3.03
CA GLN A 337 -2.77 -23.41 -4.45
C GLN A 337 -4.15 -22.80 -4.69
N ARG A 338 -4.23 -21.83 -5.62
CA ARG A 338 -5.48 -21.44 -6.24
C ARG A 338 -5.54 -22.02 -7.65
N PRO A 339 -6.70 -22.47 -8.11
CA PRO A 339 -6.87 -22.88 -9.50
C PRO A 339 -6.73 -21.66 -10.44
N PRO A 340 -6.27 -21.85 -11.69
CA PRO A 340 -6.07 -20.76 -12.64
C PRO A 340 -7.41 -20.12 -12.99
N LEU A 341 -7.43 -18.78 -13.00
CA LEU A 341 -8.51 -17.98 -13.58
C LEU A 341 -8.51 -18.21 -15.10
N GLU A 342 -9.48 -18.97 -15.60
CA GLU A 342 -9.73 -19.06 -17.03
C GLU A 342 -10.03 -17.68 -17.62
N ARG A 343 -9.20 -17.26 -18.55
CA ARG A 343 -9.44 -16.08 -19.39
C ARG A 343 -10.67 -16.37 -20.27
N ARG A 344 -11.80 -15.74 -19.98
CA ARG A 344 -12.86 -15.64 -20.98
C ARG A 344 -12.44 -14.61 -22.02
N THR A 345 -12.02 -15.11 -23.18
CA THR A 345 -11.91 -14.31 -24.40
C THR A 345 -13.31 -13.99 -24.90
N ALA A 346 -13.59 -12.71 -25.10
CA ALA A 346 -14.78 -12.23 -25.79
C ALA A 346 -14.57 -12.45 -27.31
N ALA A 347 -15.11 -13.53 -27.82
CA ALA A 347 -15.42 -13.68 -29.25
C ALA A 347 -16.44 -14.81 -29.42
N ASP A 348 -17.50 -14.49 -30.16
CA ASP A 348 -18.57 -15.29 -30.69
C ASP A 348 -19.92 -15.26 -29.98
N ASP A 349 -20.63 -14.18 -30.29
CA ASP A 349 -22.09 -14.16 -30.26
C ASP A 349 -22.63 -14.19 -31.71
N ARG A 350 -22.85 -15.38 -32.27
CA ARG A 350 -23.75 -15.60 -33.41
C ARG A 350 -24.34 -17.00 -33.39
N GLY A 351 -25.61 -17.08 -33.07
CA GLY A 351 -26.54 -18.01 -33.69
C GLY A 351 -26.73 -19.37 -33.02
N GLY A 352 -27.91 -19.63 -32.47
CA GLY A 352 -28.36 -21.01 -32.28
C GLY A 352 -29.32 -21.23 -31.11
N ARG A 353 -30.57 -20.84 -31.26
CA ARG A 353 -31.66 -21.31 -30.36
C ARG A 353 -31.77 -22.84 -30.43
N ARG A 354 -31.47 -23.55 -29.34
CA ARG A 354 -31.97 -24.89 -29.07
C ARG A 354 -32.51 -24.98 -27.64
N ARG A 355 -33.79 -25.28 -27.54
CA ARG A 355 -34.49 -25.63 -26.30
C ARG A 355 -33.93 -26.93 -25.75
N LEU A 356 -33.43 -26.92 -24.52
CA LEU A 356 -33.17 -28.12 -23.73
C LEU A 356 -34.11 -28.19 -22.54
N ARG A 357 -34.86 -29.29 -22.49
CA ARG A 357 -35.83 -29.65 -21.45
C ARG A 357 -35.12 -29.97 -20.14
N HIS A 358 -35.61 -29.45 -19.02
CA HIS A 358 -35.21 -29.82 -17.66
C HIS A 358 -35.49 -31.31 -17.39
N ARG A 359 -34.50 -32.03 -16.95
CA ARG A 359 -34.63 -33.29 -16.22
C ARG A 359 -34.00 -33.11 -14.84
N ALA A 360 -34.80 -33.25 -13.75
CA ALA A 360 -34.35 -33.26 -12.38
C ALA A 360 -33.56 -34.55 -12.04
N PRO A 361 -32.51 -34.50 -11.19
CA PRO A 361 -31.86 -35.71 -10.73
C PRO A 361 -32.69 -36.39 -9.61
N ARG A 362 -32.85 -37.71 -9.71
CA ARG A 362 -33.47 -38.60 -8.73
C ARG A 362 -32.46 -38.92 -7.61
N HIS A 363 -32.87 -38.83 -6.35
CA HIS A 363 -32.15 -39.35 -5.20
C HIS A 363 -32.17 -40.88 -5.16
N PRO A 364 -31.09 -41.56 -4.77
CA PRO A 364 -31.10 -42.97 -4.42
C PRO A 364 -31.63 -43.20 -2.99
N PRO A 365 -32.22 -44.37 -2.71
CA PRO A 365 -32.81 -44.67 -1.41
C PRO A 365 -31.78 -45.11 -0.37
N ALA A 366 -32.09 -44.84 0.92
CA ALA A 366 -31.34 -45.33 2.08
C ALA A 366 -31.50 -46.85 2.21
N ALA A 367 -30.42 -47.52 2.57
CA ALA A 367 -30.41 -48.93 2.90
C ALA A 367 -30.20 -49.09 4.46
N PRO A 368 -30.60 -50.25 5.02
CA PRO A 368 -31.10 -50.43 6.38
C PRO A 368 -30.05 -50.34 7.48
#